data_ef793c38eec2a90fdacd982e6f141418
#
_entry.id   ef793c38eec2a90fdacd982e6f141418
#
_cell.length_a   1.000
_cell.length_b   1.000
_cell.length_c   1.000
_cell.angle_alpha   90.00
_cell.angle_beta   90.00
_cell.angle_gamma   90.00
#
_symmetry.space_group_name_H-M   'P 1'
#
loop_
_entity.id
_entity.type
_entity.pdbx_description
1 polymer ?
#
loop_
_entity_poly.entity_id
_entity_poly.type
_entity_poly.pdbx_seq_one_letter_code
_entity_poly.pdbx_strand_id
1 'polypeptide(L)'
;LKIGEFAPTFTSVKLRACIFLSLVVTFFAMNAEETGSRAIVGGGCFWCVEAVYQTVPGILRVTSGYAGGNVANPTYEQVCTGRTGHAEVVQIEFDPAKISYRQVIDLFWQAHDPTTPNRQGADVGPQYRSIILYENEAEKTAAESSKLEAQAHFKDPIVTEIVPLKTFYPAEKYHQDFYNKNPSYPYSEAVIRPKLEKFEKAVREKGPS
;
A
#
# COMPACT_ATOMS: atom_id res chain seq x y z
N LEU A 1 47.90 46.21 83.29
CA LEU A 1 46.50 45.81 83.21
C LEU A 1 46.07 45.90 81.79
N LYS A 2 45.99 44.79 81.08
CA LYS A 2 45.48 44.75 79.71
C LYS A 2 44.35 43.75 79.69
N ILE A 3 43.19 44.23 79.30
CA ILE A 3 41.96 43.50 79.11
C ILE A 3 42.01 42.88 77.71
N GLY A 4 41.95 41.54 77.62
CA GLY A 4 41.92 40.85 76.35
C GLY A 4 40.49 40.77 75.87
N GLU A 5 40.25 41.23 74.67
CA GLU A 5 39.03 41.06 73.93
C GLU A 5 39.01 39.67 73.30
N PHE A 6 37.97 38.88 73.61
CA PHE A 6 37.64 37.64 72.93
C PHE A 6 36.56 37.94 71.91
N ALA A 7 36.89 37.83 70.63
CA ALA A 7 35.89 37.89 69.53
C ALA A 7 35.41 36.44 69.21
N PRO A 8 34.13 36.23 69.08
CA PRO A 8 33.65 34.93 68.66
C PRO A 8 33.73 34.82 67.13
N THR A 9 34.38 33.75 66.70
CA THR A 9 34.41 33.34 65.31
C THR A 9 33.08 32.76 64.87
N PHE A 10 32.41 33.45 63.95
CA PHE A 10 31.21 32.94 63.26
C PHE A 10 31.65 31.93 62.18
N THR A 11 31.41 30.65 62.39
CA THR A 11 31.53 29.61 61.37
C THR A 11 30.40 29.71 60.40
N SER A 12 30.69 30.12 59.19
CA SER A 12 29.78 30.16 58.04
C SER A 12 29.40 28.75 57.62
N VAL A 13 28.19 28.35 57.95
CA VAL A 13 27.56 27.13 57.36
C VAL A 13 27.15 27.44 55.94
N LYS A 14 27.92 26.95 54.98
CA LYS A 14 27.54 26.99 53.56
C LYS A 14 26.36 26.00 53.32
N LEU A 15 25.17 26.53 53.25
CA LEU A 15 23.98 25.83 52.83
C LEU A 15 24.13 25.49 51.34
N ARG A 16 24.51 24.27 51.04
CA ARG A 16 24.53 23.75 49.67
C ARG A 16 23.09 23.46 49.29
N ALA A 17 22.47 24.39 48.56
CA ALA A 17 21.19 24.11 47.87
C ALA A 17 21.43 23.08 46.78
N CYS A 18 21.04 21.83 47.03
CA CYS A 18 20.92 20.82 46.01
C CYS A 18 19.70 21.15 45.17
N ILE A 19 19.93 21.80 44.01
CA ILE A 19 18.92 21.94 42.97
C ILE A 19 18.78 20.57 42.33
N PHE A 20 17.79 19.83 42.76
CA PHE A 20 17.30 18.64 42.03
C PHE A 20 16.63 19.15 40.75
N LEU A 21 17.39 19.19 39.68
CA LEU A 21 16.84 19.39 38.33
C LEU A 21 16.12 18.08 37.96
N SER A 22 14.81 18.00 38.29
CA SER A 22 13.92 16.92 37.81
C SER A 22 13.81 17.05 36.30
N LEU A 23 14.64 16.28 35.60
CA LEU A 23 14.50 16.06 34.17
C LEU A 23 13.20 15.25 33.94
N VAL A 24 12.09 15.93 33.81
CA VAL A 24 10.83 15.33 33.33
C VAL A 24 11.05 14.99 31.86
N VAL A 25 11.56 13.80 31.60
CA VAL A 25 11.56 13.20 30.28
C VAL A 25 10.08 12.83 30.01
N THR A 26 9.34 13.78 29.44
CA THR A 26 8.05 13.48 28.81
C THR A 26 8.33 12.56 27.63
N PHE A 27 8.20 11.26 27.83
CA PHE A 27 8.00 10.31 26.74
C PHE A 27 6.68 10.71 26.07
N PHE A 28 6.79 11.53 25.03
CA PHE A 28 5.76 11.54 24.00
C PHE A 28 5.81 10.12 23.39
N ALA A 29 4.99 9.23 23.90
CA ALA A 29 4.54 8.10 23.12
C ALA A 29 3.84 8.70 21.90
N MET A 30 4.58 8.92 20.82
CA MET A 30 3.98 9.00 19.50
C MET A 30 3.29 7.66 19.34
N ASN A 31 1.97 7.67 19.52
CA ASN A 31 1.13 6.68 18.87
C ASN A 31 1.46 6.85 17.39
N ALA A 32 2.45 6.11 16.88
CA ALA A 32 2.47 5.76 15.50
C ALA A 32 1.16 4.99 15.31
N GLU A 33 0.11 5.67 14.81
CA GLU A 33 -0.87 4.96 14.02
C GLU A 33 -0.02 4.07 13.13
N GLU A 34 -0.20 2.76 13.25
CA GLU A 34 0.31 1.81 12.27
C GLU A 34 -0.41 2.15 10.96
N THR A 35 0.02 3.21 10.31
CA THR A 35 -0.31 3.44 8.91
C THR A 35 0.44 2.36 8.16
N GLY A 36 -0.19 1.20 8.07
CA GLY A 36 0.31 0.10 7.26
C GLY A 36 0.66 0.69 5.90
N SER A 37 1.86 0.43 5.43
CA SER A 37 2.24 0.83 4.07
C SER A 37 1.21 0.27 3.11
N ARG A 38 0.82 1.05 2.11
CA ARG A 38 -0.20 0.62 1.15
C ARG A 38 0.23 0.89 -0.29
N ALA A 39 -0.32 0.11 -1.21
CA ALA A 39 -0.20 0.31 -2.65
C ALA A 39 -1.58 0.22 -3.29
N ILE A 40 -1.82 0.96 -4.38
CA ILE A 40 -3.10 0.93 -5.08
C ILE A 40 -2.84 0.66 -6.55
N VAL A 41 -3.36 -0.47 -7.04
CA VAL A 41 -3.15 -0.95 -8.40
C VAL A 41 -4.43 -1.47 -9.03
N GLY A 42 -4.54 -1.37 -10.36
CA GLY A 42 -5.62 -1.96 -11.16
C GLY A 42 -5.07 -2.64 -12.40
N GLY A 43 -5.53 -3.85 -12.70
CA GLY A 43 -5.05 -4.66 -13.82
C GLY A 43 -6.12 -5.65 -14.29
N GLY A 44 -7.25 -5.14 -14.78
CA GLY A 44 -8.45 -5.91 -15.10
C GLY A 44 -9.45 -5.96 -13.95
N CYS A 45 -10.28 -7.01 -13.90
CA CYS A 45 -11.25 -7.20 -12.84
C CYS A 45 -10.57 -7.26 -11.46
N PHE A 46 -11.03 -6.43 -10.53
CA PHE A 46 -10.46 -6.32 -9.17
C PHE A 46 -10.58 -7.63 -8.37
N TRP A 47 -11.58 -8.49 -8.60
CA TRP A 47 -11.65 -9.82 -7.96
C TRP A 47 -10.43 -10.69 -8.25
N CYS A 48 -9.90 -10.59 -9.49
CA CYS A 48 -8.69 -11.30 -9.88
C CYS A 48 -7.45 -10.76 -9.16
N VAL A 49 -7.31 -9.43 -9.11
CA VAL A 49 -6.16 -8.78 -8.49
C VAL A 49 -6.20 -8.96 -6.97
N GLU A 50 -7.39 -8.86 -6.35
CA GLU A 50 -7.61 -9.15 -4.93
C GLU A 50 -7.16 -10.57 -4.58
N ALA A 51 -7.67 -11.58 -5.31
CA ALA A 51 -7.33 -12.98 -5.07
C ALA A 51 -5.83 -13.26 -5.17
N VAL A 52 -5.15 -12.65 -6.14
CA VAL A 52 -3.70 -12.78 -6.32
C VAL A 52 -2.95 -12.21 -5.11
N TYR A 53 -3.21 -10.99 -4.71
CA TYR A 53 -2.46 -10.37 -3.61
C TYR A 53 -2.78 -10.97 -2.24
N GLN A 54 -3.96 -11.55 -2.05
CA GLN A 54 -4.31 -12.27 -0.82
C GLN A 54 -3.42 -13.50 -0.56
N THR A 55 -2.75 -14.03 -1.57
CA THR A 55 -1.82 -15.17 -1.41
C THR A 55 -0.38 -14.76 -1.10
N VAL A 56 -0.05 -13.47 -1.17
CA VAL A 56 1.32 -12.98 -1.02
C VAL A 56 1.71 -12.84 0.45
N PRO A 57 2.78 -13.48 0.91
CA PRO A 57 3.27 -13.30 2.28
C PRO A 57 3.62 -11.85 2.58
N GLY A 58 3.19 -11.35 3.73
CA GLY A 58 3.41 -9.95 4.12
C GLY A 58 2.28 -9.01 3.74
N ILE A 59 1.32 -9.42 2.89
CA ILE A 59 0.09 -8.67 2.67
C ILE A 59 -0.85 -8.89 3.86
N LEU A 60 -1.35 -7.79 4.42
CA LEU A 60 -2.22 -7.76 5.59
C LEU A 60 -3.70 -7.72 5.20
N ARG A 61 -4.02 -6.94 4.18
CA ARG A 61 -5.38 -6.78 3.67
C ARG A 61 -5.37 -6.32 2.22
N VAL A 62 -6.35 -6.78 1.47
CA VAL A 62 -6.64 -6.29 0.11
C VAL A 62 -8.10 -5.85 0.08
N THR A 63 -8.35 -4.64 -0.42
CA THR A 63 -9.68 -4.05 -0.50
C THR A 63 -9.96 -3.67 -1.95
N SER A 64 -10.97 -4.27 -2.57
CA SER A 64 -11.44 -3.90 -3.90
C SER A 64 -12.13 -2.55 -3.90
N GLY A 65 -11.90 -1.74 -4.94
CA GLY A 65 -12.45 -0.38 -5.02
C GLY A 65 -12.27 0.29 -6.37
N TYR A 66 -12.49 1.60 -6.37
CA TYR A 66 -12.46 2.45 -7.56
C TYR A 66 -11.54 3.64 -7.33
N ALA A 67 -10.68 3.96 -8.30
CA ALA A 67 -9.82 5.14 -8.25
C ALA A 67 -9.43 5.64 -9.65
N GLY A 68 -8.79 6.82 -9.72
CA GLY A 68 -8.28 7.41 -10.97
C GLY A 68 -9.33 8.16 -11.79
N GLY A 69 -10.59 8.20 -11.35
CA GLY A 69 -11.68 8.94 -12.00
C GLY A 69 -12.05 10.26 -11.33
N ASN A 70 -13.15 10.85 -11.77
CA ASN A 70 -13.60 12.16 -11.31
C ASN A 70 -15.00 12.15 -10.66
N VAL A 71 -15.70 11.03 -10.66
CA VAL A 71 -17.03 10.91 -10.05
C VAL A 71 -16.84 10.59 -8.57
N ALA A 72 -17.44 11.41 -7.69
CA ALA A 72 -17.37 11.16 -6.26
C ALA A 72 -18.34 10.02 -5.86
N ASN A 73 -17.89 9.12 -4.97
CA ASN A 73 -18.65 7.98 -4.46
C ASN A 73 -19.35 7.20 -5.60
N PRO A 74 -18.60 6.70 -6.60
CA PRO A 74 -19.21 5.99 -7.71
C PRO A 74 -19.79 4.67 -7.24
N THR A 75 -20.89 4.23 -7.89
CA THR A 75 -21.39 2.87 -7.74
C THR A 75 -20.76 1.95 -8.79
N TYR A 76 -20.82 0.63 -8.56
CA TYR A 76 -20.37 -0.37 -9.52
C TYR A 76 -20.99 -0.18 -10.92
N GLU A 77 -22.32 0.02 -10.95
CA GLU A 77 -23.05 0.21 -12.22
C GLU A 77 -22.53 1.45 -12.97
N GLN A 78 -22.24 2.54 -12.24
CA GLN A 78 -21.68 3.73 -12.85
C GLN A 78 -20.28 3.47 -13.43
N VAL A 79 -19.41 2.76 -12.69
CA VAL A 79 -18.06 2.41 -13.16
C VAL A 79 -18.13 1.51 -14.39
N CYS A 80 -19.04 0.53 -14.40
CA CYS A 80 -19.26 -0.35 -15.55
C CYS A 80 -19.67 0.37 -16.84
N THR A 81 -20.24 1.58 -16.75
CA THR A 81 -20.49 2.39 -17.95
C THR A 81 -19.23 2.87 -18.66
N GLY A 82 -18.06 2.81 -18.01
CA GLY A 82 -16.81 3.38 -18.52
C GLY A 82 -16.72 4.91 -18.53
N ARG A 83 -17.74 5.62 -17.99
CA ARG A 83 -17.84 7.09 -18.08
C ARG A 83 -17.36 7.83 -16.83
N THR A 84 -17.14 7.13 -15.72
CA THR A 84 -16.68 7.75 -14.47
C THR A 84 -15.22 8.14 -14.49
N GLY A 85 -14.44 7.57 -15.42
CA GLY A 85 -12.99 7.67 -15.47
C GLY A 85 -12.27 6.79 -14.41
N HIS A 86 -13.02 6.16 -13.50
CA HIS A 86 -12.43 5.24 -12.53
C HIS A 86 -11.98 3.93 -13.17
N ALA A 87 -10.88 3.38 -12.64
CA ALA A 87 -10.52 1.98 -12.84
C ALA A 87 -11.03 1.15 -11.65
N GLU A 88 -11.29 -0.13 -11.91
CA GLU A 88 -11.32 -1.14 -10.87
C GLU A 88 -9.90 -1.34 -10.34
N VAL A 89 -9.72 -1.13 -9.04
CA VAL A 89 -8.42 -1.19 -8.38
C VAL A 89 -8.53 -1.96 -7.07
N VAL A 90 -7.39 -2.34 -6.53
CA VAL A 90 -7.28 -2.85 -5.16
C VAL A 90 -6.35 -1.95 -4.35
N GLN A 91 -6.73 -1.68 -3.11
CA GLN A 91 -5.84 -1.16 -2.08
C GLN A 91 -5.22 -2.35 -1.35
N ILE A 92 -3.90 -2.43 -1.35
CA ILE A 92 -3.10 -3.50 -0.77
C ILE A 92 -2.40 -2.94 0.46
N GLU A 93 -2.77 -3.37 1.65
CA GLU A 93 -2.10 -3.04 2.90
C GLU A 93 -1.08 -4.13 3.21
N PHE A 94 0.16 -3.76 3.53
CA PHE A 94 1.24 -4.71 3.73
C PHE A 94 2.13 -4.35 4.92
N ASP A 95 2.80 -5.36 5.46
CA ASP A 95 3.79 -5.25 6.52
C ASP A 95 5.15 -4.87 5.91
N PRO A 96 5.64 -3.61 6.10
CA PRO A 96 6.88 -3.16 5.49
C PRO A 96 8.13 -3.89 6.02
N ALA A 97 8.02 -4.62 7.13
CA ALA A 97 9.09 -5.48 7.62
C ALA A 97 9.20 -6.80 6.84
N LYS A 98 8.17 -7.19 6.09
CA LYS A 98 8.11 -8.45 5.33
C LYS A 98 8.17 -8.26 3.83
N ILE A 99 7.57 -7.18 3.32
CA ILE A 99 7.53 -6.86 1.89
C ILE A 99 7.57 -5.35 1.69
N SER A 100 8.42 -4.87 0.79
CA SER A 100 8.51 -3.45 0.46
C SER A 100 7.46 -3.04 -0.58
N TYR A 101 7.17 -1.73 -0.68
CA TYR A 101 6.34 -1.17 -1.75
C TYR A 101 6.83 -1.60 -3.13
N ARG A 102 8.14 -1.53 -3.37
CA ARG A 102 8.75 -1.95 -4.64
C ARG A 102 8.43 -3.41 -4.96
N GLN A 103 8.58 -4.31 -4.02
CA GLN A 103 8.26 -5.73 -4.22
C GLN A 103 6.77 -5.96 -4.50
N VAL A 104 5.88 -5.20 -3.84
CA VAL A 104 4.44 -5.24 -4.14
C VAL A 104 4.18 -4.84 -5.60
N ILE A 105 4.85 -3.79 -6.10
CA ILE A 105 4.72 -3.37 -7.51
C ILE A 105 5.38 -4.36 -8.48
N ASP A 106 6.50 -4.98 -8.12
CA ASP A 106 7.16 -5.99 -8.98
C ASP A 106 6.28 -7.23 -9.18
N LEU A 107 5.48 -7.61 -8.19
CA LEU A 107 4.49 -8.69 -8.31
C LEU A 107 3.34 -8.32 -9.26
N PHE A 108 3.01 -7.05 -9.40
CA PHE A 108 1.94 -6.58 -10.27
C PHE A 108 2.13 -6.97 -11.74
N TRP A 109 3.38 -6.94 -12.22
CA TRP A 109 3.72 -7.34 -13.60
C TRP A 109 3.51 -8.84 -13.87
N GLN A 110 3.34 -9.64 -12.84
CA GLN A 110 3.05 -11.08 -12.95
C GLN A 110 1.55 -11.36 -12.80
N ALA A 111 0.80 -10.44 -12.19
CA ALA A 111 -0.62 -10.60 -11.90
C ALA A 111 -1.53 -10.40 -13.14
N HIS A 112 -1.05 -9.70 -14.19
CA HIS A 112 -1.84 -9.36 -15.37
C HIS A 112 -0.98 -9.16 -16.61
N ASP A 113 -1.60 -8.91 -17.76
CA ASP A 113 -0.92 -8.45 -18.97
C ASP A 113 -0.94 -6.92 -19.02
N PRO A 114 0.20 -6.25 -18.79
CA PRO A 114 0.26 -4.80 -18.75
C PRO A 114 0.36 -4.14 -20.14
N THR A 115 0.29 -4.91 -21.23
CA THR A 115 0.49 -4.41 -22.60
C THR A 115 -0.81 -4.13 -23.34
N THR A 116 -1.97 -4.50 -22.75
CA THR A 116 -3.28 -4.35 -23.39
C THR A 116 -4.01 -3.09 -22.90
N PRO A 117 -4.21 -2.06 -23.74
CA PRO A 117 -4.89 -0.84 -23.32
C PRO A 117 -6.38 -1.10 -23.08
N ASN A 118 -6.90 -0.61 -21.94
CA ASN A 118 -8.30 -0.71 -21.56
C ASN A 118 -8.89 -2.14 -21.65
N ARG A 119 -8.06 -3.14 -21.38
CA ARG A 119 -8.46 -4.54 -21.53
C ARG A 119 -7.61 -5.46 -20.67
N GLN A 120 -8.25 -6.51 -20.15
CA GLN A 120 -7.56 -7.65 -19.55
C GLN A 120 -8.30 -8.94 -19.90
N GLY A 121 -7.74 -9.72 -20.86
CA GLY A 121 -8.42 -10.92 -21.36
C GLY A 121 -9.77 -10.60 -22.00
N ALA A 122 -10.85 -11.16 -21.46
CA ALA A 122 -12.22 -10.93 -21.92
C ALA A 122 -12.83 -9.62 -21.39
N ASP A 123 -12.28 -9.05 -20.30
CA ASP A 123 -12.78 -7.82 -19.70
C ASP A 123 -12.31 -6.63 -20.54
N VAL A 124 -13.26 -5.88 -21.14
CA VAL A 124 -13.01 -4.76 -22.05
C VAL A 124 -13.69 -3.51 -21.55
N GLY A 125 -12.92 -2.44 -21.41
CA GLY A 125 -13.40 -1.13 -20.97
C GLY A 125 -12.32 -0.36 -20.19
N PRO A 126 -12.42 0.98 -20.12
CA PRO A 126 -11.44 1.81 -19.43
C PRO A 126 -11.33 1.50 -17.92
N GLN A 127 -12.38 0.91 -17.33
CA GLN A 127 -12.35 0.47 -15.93
C GLN A 127 -11.40 -0.71 -15.69
N TYR A 128 -11.01 -1.45 -16.72
CA TYR A 128 -10.10 -2.59 -16.65
C TYR A 128 -8.67 -2.27 -17.08
N ARG A 129 -8.34 -0.98 -17.24
CA ARG A 129 -7.00 -0.57 -17.63
C ARG A 129 -5.95 -0.87 -16.57
N SER A 130 -4.73 -1.07 -17.01
CA SER A 130 -3.59 -1.21 -16.13
C SER A 130 -3.18 0.14 -15.56
N ILE A 131 -3.14 0.27 -14.23
CA ILE A 131 -2.88 1.52 -13.52
C ILE A 131 -2.22 1.28 -12.16
N ILE A 132 -1.27 2.14 -11.81
CA ILE A 132 -0.68 2.28 -10.47
C ILE A 132 -0.97 3.70 -9.99
N LEU A 133 -1.52 3.84 -8.78
CA LEU A 133 -1.82 5.14 -8.20
C LEU A 133 -0.89 5.38 -6.99
N TYR A 134 -0.02 6.38 -7.11
CA TYR A 134 0.96 6.72 -6.09
C TYR A 134 0.48 7.86 -5.18
N GLU A 135 0.95 7.88 -3.94
CA GLU A 135 0.63 8.90 -2.94
C GLU A 135 1.76 9.92 -2.72
N ASN A 136 2.99 9.56 -3.10
CA ASN A 136 4.18 10.40 -2.94
C ASN A 136 5.22 10.13 -4.04
N GLU A 137 6.24 11.01 -4.14
CA GLU A 137 7.27 10.90 -5.17
C GLU A 137 8.18 9.67 -5.02
N ALA A 138 8.35 9.14 -3.82
CA ALA A 138 9.13 7.91 -3.63
C ALA A 138 8.41 6.71 -4.24
N GLU A 139 7.11 6.59 -4.03
CA GLU A 139 6.26 5.56 -4.66
C GLU A 139 6.24 5.70 -6.19
N LYS A 140 6.09 6.92 -6.69
CA LYS A 140 6.16 7.20 -8.13
C LYS A 140 7.47 6.70 -8.73
N THR A 141 8.59 7.12 -8.14
CA THR A 141 9.92 6.73 -8.61
C THR A 141 10.11 5.21 -8.59
N ALA A 142 9.65 4.56 -7.51
CA ALA A 142 9.71 3.10 -7.40
C ALA A 142 8.85 2.41 -8.47
N ALA A 143 7.63 2.90 -8.74
CA ALA A 143 6.75 2.35 -9.76
C ALA A 143 7.29 2.55 -11.18
N GLU A 144 7.83 3.72 -11.49
CA GLU A 144 8.44 4.03 -12.79
C GLU A 144 9.69 3.17 -13.05
N SER A 145 10.56 3.01 -12.04
CA SER A 145 11.74 2.13 -12.13
C SER A 145 11.32 0.67 -12.33
N SER A 146 10.34 0.20 -11.56
CA SER A 146 9.80 -1.16 -11.69
C SER A 146 9.22 -1.41 -13.09
N LYS A 147 8.44 -0.45 -13.63
CA LYS A 147 7.90 -0.51 -14.99
C LYS A 147 9.00 -0.62 -16.05
N LEU A 148 10.05 0.20 -15.91
CA LEU A 148 11.18 0.20 -16.85
C LEU A 148 11.89 -1.16 -16.86
N GLU A 149 12.15 -1.73 -15.69
CA GLU A 149 12.78 -3.04 -15.57
C GLU A 149 11.88 -4.17 -16.08
N ALA A 150 10.57 -4.10 -15.77
CA ALA A 150 9.60 -5.08 -16.22
C ALA A 150 9.45 -5.11 -17.75
N GLN A 151 9.67 -3.99 -18.45
CA GLN A 151 9.56 -3.93 -19.91
C GLN A 151 10.41 -4.96 -20.63
N ALA A 152 11.55 -5.35 -20.06
CA ALA A 152 12.42 -6.38 -20.64
C ALA A 152 11.75 -7.77 -20.77
N HIS A 153 10.68 -8.02 -20.04
CA HIS A 153 9.92 -9.28 -20.03
C HIS A 153 8.71 -9.29 -20.97
N PHE A 154 8.42 -8.16 -21.62
CA PHE A 154 7.27 -8.02 -22.53
C PHE A 154 7.74 -7.59 -23.92
N LYS A 155 7.16 -8.19 -24.98
CA LYS A 155 7.44 -7.80 -26.36
C LYS A 155 6.82 -6.45 -26.72
N ASP A 156 5.59 -6.27 -26.27
CA ASP A 156 4.83 -5.07 -26.53
C ASP A 156 5.05 -4.03 -25.41
N PRO A 157 4.90 -2.74 -25.69
CA PRO A 157 5.06 -1.70 -24.68
C PRO A 157 4.11 -1.87 -23.50
N ILE A 158 4.62 -1.71 -22.27
CA ILE A 158 3.79 -1.64 -21.08
C ILE A 158 3.00 -0.33 -21.10
N VAL A 159 1.67 -0.43 -21.13
CA VAL A 159 0.73 0.71 -21.20
C VAL A 159 0.20 1.14 -19.83
N THR A 160 0.70 0.55 -18.75
CA THR A 160 0.29 0.90 -17.38
C THR A 160 0.43 2.38 -17.11
N GLU A 161 -0.66 3.01 -16.68
CA GLU A 161 -0.66 4.39 -16.18
C GLU A 161 -0.01 4.45 -14.80
N ILE A 162 0.84 5.46 -14.54
CA ILE A 162 1.36 5.75 -13.19
C ILE A 162 0.96 7.18 -12.87
N VAL A 163 -0.03 7.34 -12.01
CA VAL A 163 -0.70 8.63 -11.77
C VAL A 163 -0.90 8.88 -10.28
N PRO A 164 -1.00 10.15 -9.83
CA PRO A 164 -1.24 10.44 -8.43
C PRO A 164 -2.62 9.95 -7.97
N LEU A 165 -2.67 9.38 -6.78
CA LEU A 165 -3.92 9.05 -6.11
C LEU A 165 -4.63 10.34 -5.67
N LYS A 166 -5.87 10.53 -6.09
CA LYS A 166 -6.74 11.59 -5.56
C LYS A 166 -7.61 11.05 -4.43
N THR A 167 -8.38 10.01 -4.73
CA THR A 167 -9.28 9.36 -3.77
C THR A 167 -9.46 7.89 -4.15
N PHE A 168 -9.45 7.03 -3.17
CA PHE A 168 -9.87 5.64 -3.28
C PHE A 168 -11.28 5.49 -2.71
N TYR A 169 -12.16 4.87 -3.45
CA TYR A 169 -13.54 4.55 -3.04
C TYR A 169 -13.65 3.03 -2.90
N PRO A 170 -13.82 2.49 -1.67
CA PRO A 170 -14.06 1.06 -1.50
C PRO A 170 -15.30 0.61 -2.28
N ALA A 171 -15.18 -0.51 -2.98
CA ALA A 171 -16.31 -1.12 -3.64
C ALA A 171 -17.30 -1.73 -2.62
N GLU A 172 -18.49 -2.01 -3.07
CA GLU A 172 -19.59 -2.54 -2.28
C GLU A 172 -19.19 -3.86 -1.57
N LYS A 173 -19.80 -4.14 -0.44
CA LYS A 173 -19.43 -5.28 0.43
C LYS A 173 -19.46 -6.64 -0.29
N TYR A 174 -20.34 -6.81 -1.30
CA TYR A 174 -20.46 -8.06 -2.04
C TYR A 174 -19.28 -8.30 -3.01
N HIS A 175 -18.47 -7.27 -3.29
CA HIS A 175 -17.26 -7.41 -4.08
C HIS A 175 -16.04 -7.82 -3.25
N GLN A 176 -16.05 -7.54 -1.95
CA GLN A 176 -14.90 -7.78 -1.08
C GLN A 176 -14.71 -9.27 -0.81
N ASP A 177 -13.47 -9.75 -0.98
CA ASP A 177 -13.11 -11.15 -0.75
C ASP A 177 -13.97 -12.12 -1.59
N PHE A 178 -14.18 -11.70 -2.85
CA PHE A 178 -15.16 -12.38 -3.72
C PHE A 178 -14.76 -13.82 -4.02
N TYR A 179 -13.51 -14.08 -4.37
CA TYR A 179 -13.05 -15.41 -4.74
C TYR A 179 -13.17 -16.41 -3.59
N ASN A 180 -12.76 -16.03 -2.40
CA ASN A 180 -12.84 -16.91 -1.23
C ASN A 180 -14.28 -17.23 -0.82
N LYS A 181 -15.21 -16.27 -0.99
CA LYS A 181 -16.63 -16.44 -0.68
C LYS A 181 -17.39 -17.19 -1.76
N ASN A 182 -16.92 -17.14 -3.01
CA ASN A 182 -17.61 -17.68 -4.18
C ASN A 182 -16.69 -18.55 -5.06
N PRO A 183 -16.01 -19.57 -4.50
CA PRO A 183 -14.98 -20.32 -5.24
C PRO A 183 -15.55 -21.12 -6.42
N SER A 184 -16.84 -21.50 -6.38
CA SER A 184 -17.55 -22.24 -7.43
C SER A 184 -18.37 -21.34 -8.36
N TYR A 185 -18.24 -20.01 -8.23
CA TYR A 185 -18.87 -19.10 -9.17
C TYR A 185 -18.25 -19.28 -10.57
N PRO A 186 -19.01 -19.27 -11.67
CA PRO A 186 -18.47 -19.56 -13.02
C PRO A 186 -17.24 -18.71 -13.39
N TYR A 187 -17.24 -17.41 -13.05
CA TYR A 187 -16.09 -16.54 -13.29
C TYR A 187 -14.89 -16.89 -12.38
N SER A 188 -15.14 -17.30 -11.14
CA SER A 188 -14.09 -17.77 -10.22
C SER A 188 -13.37 -19.00 -10.78
N GLU A 189 -14.12 -19.95 -11.31
CA GLU A 189 -13.55 -21.17 -11.89
C GLU A 189 -12.86 -20.93 -13.24
N ALA A 190 -13.51 -20.16 -14.13
CA ALA A 190 -13.03 -19.99 -15.50
C ALA A 190 -11.92 -18.93 -15.64
N VAL A 191 -11.85 -17.92 -14.74
CA VAL A 191 -10.96 -16.78 -14.89
C VAL A 191 -10.03 -16.60 -13.69
N ILE A 192 -10.57 -16.55 -12.46
CA ILE A 192 -9.76 -16.21 -11.29
C ILE A 192 -8.80 -17.36 -10.94
N ARG A 193 -9.30 -18.59 -10.83
CA ARG A 193 -8.47 -19.75 -10.45
C ARG A 193 -7.27 -19.98 -11.40
N PRO A 194 -7.44 -20.03 -12.74
CA PRO A 194 -6.31 -20.19 -13.65
C PRO A 194 -5.29 -19.05 -13.56
N LYS A 195 -5.75 -17.81 -13.31
CA LYS A 195 -4.87 -16.64 -13.12
C LYS A 195 -4.06 -16.78 -11.84
N LEU A 196 -4.69 -17.21 -10.75
CA LEU A 196 -4.03 -17.43 -9.46
C LEU A 196 -2.97 -18.53 -9.56
N GLU A 197 -3.30 -19.67 -10.16
CA GLU A 197 -2.37 -20.78 -10.38
C GLU A 197 -1.14 -20.35 -11.22
N LYS A 198 -1.38 -19.57 -12.28
CA LYS A 198 -0.32 -19.01 -13.12
C LYS A 198 0.58 -18.07 -12.31
N PHE A 199 0.00 -17.19 -11.51
CA PHE A 199 0.74 -16.25 -10.67
C PHE A 199 1.61 -16.99 -9.64
N GLU A 200 1.02 -17.92 -8.89
CA GLU A 200 1.75 -18.72 -7.90
C GLU A 200 2.91 -19.51 -8.51
N LYS A 201 2.71 -20.06 -9.72
CA LYS A 201 3.79 -20.72 -10.46
C LYS A 201 4.90 -19.74 -10.80
N ALA A 202 4.58 -18.57 -11.33
CA ALA A 202 5.56 -17.56 -11.73
C ALA A 202 6.36 -17.04 -10.53
N VAL A 203 5.72 -16.86 -9.37
CA VAL A 203 6.40 -16.45 -8.13
C VAL A 203 7.34 -17.54 -7.62
N ARG A 204 6.92 -18.81 -7.65
CA ARG A 204 7.79 -19.93 -7.25
C ARG A 204 9.01 -20.09 -8.14
N GLU A 205 8.88 -19.88 -9.45
CA GLU A 205 9.98 -20.04 -10.43
C GLU A 205 11.02 -18.91 -10.32
N LYS A 206 10.62 -17.70 -9.89
CA LYS A 206 11.55 -16.57 -9.72
C LYS A 206 12.31 -16.60 -8.37
N GLY A 207 11.83 -17.37 -7.39
CA GLY A 207 12.36 -17.38 -6.02
C GLY A 207 12.05 -16.07 -5.26
N PRO A 208 12.31 -16.04 -3.95
CA PRO A 208 12.26 -14.77 -3.21
C PRO A 208 13.41 -13.88 -3.69
N SER A 209 13.09 -12.75 -4.31
CA SER A 209 14.02 -11.68 -4.67
C SER A 209 14.34 -10.81 -3.46
#